data_76ecd5dac448d0117a5d440dbd6acf9f
#
_entry.id   76ecd5dac448d0117a5d440dbd6acf9f
#
_cell.length_a   1.000
_cell.length_b   1.000
_cell.length_c   1.000
_cell.angle_alpha   90.00
_cell.angle_beta   90.00
_cell.angle_gamma   90.00
#
_symmetry.space_group_name_H-M   'P 1'
#
loop_
_entity.id
_entity.type
_entity.pdbx_description
1 polymer ?
#
loop_
_entity_poly.entity_id
_entity_poly.type
_entity_poly.pdbx_seq_one_letter_code
_entity_poly.pdbx_strand_id
1 'polypeptide(L)'
;MRAIILAGGKGVRLRPYTTLIPKPLVPLGGKYSILEIIILQLKKNGFSHITIAVNHLSHLIMAFFGNGERYGLKIDYSLEQSALSTIGPLTLVGDLPENFLVMNGDILCDLDYRGFYERHVQTSSRVSVSAFRRQVKIDFGVLKSDEDGNILAFEEKPSYEFDVSMGIYCLNREIVDQLPKAEPYGFDNLMLDSLSQGALVKIRPFFGYWLDIGRPDDYQYADEHFEELASKLGVDL
;
A
#
# COMPACT_ATOMS: atom_id res chain seq x y z
N MET A 1 16.13 -5.47 -7.05
CA MET A 1 15.15 -4.39 -6.80
C MET A 1 14.95 -4.25 -5.30
N ARG A 2 14.61 -3.04 -4.82
CA ARG A 2 14.32 -2.76 -3.41
C ARG A 2 12.86 -2.35 -3.23
N ALA A 3 12.22 -2.85 -2.16
CA ALA A 3 10.88 -2.43 -1.75
C ALA A 3 10.90 -1.85 -0.34
N ILE A 4 10.05 -0.87 -0.07
CA ILE A 4 9.83 -0.28 1.24
C ILE A 4 8.39 -0.59 1.64
N ILE A 5 8.20 -1.26 2.78
CA ILE A 5 6.88 -1.62 3.27
C ILE A 5 6.55 -0.73 4.47
N LEU A 6 5.44 -0.02 4.38
CA LEU A 6 4.96 0.87 5.44
C LEU A 6 4.15 0.05 6.46
N ALA A 7 4.72 -0.19 7.61
CA ALA A 7 4.18 -1.06 8.65
C ALA A 7 4.11 -0.39 10.05
N GLY A 8 4.20 0.95 10.11
CA GLY A 8 4.20 1.71 11.36
C GLY A 8 2.84 1.96 11.99
N GLY A 9 1.74 1.61 11.33
CA GLY A 9 0.39 1.90 11.75
C GLY A 9 -0.06 1.13 13.01
N LYS A 10 -0.86 1.78 13.88
CA LYS A 10 -1.41 1.16 15.11
C LYS A 10 -2.51 0.12 14.86
N GLY A 11 -3.06 0.02 13.66
CA GLY A 11 -4.10 -0.94 13.31
C GLY A 11 -5.41 -0.80 14.11
N VAL A 12 -5.75 0.38 14.61
CA VAL A 12 -6.89 0.61 15.55
C VAL A 12 -8.22 0.11 14.99
N ARG A 13 -8.44 0.25 13.69
CA ARG A 13 -9.68 -0.19 13.00
C ARG A 13 -9.85 -1.71 12.97
N LEU A 14 -8.76 -2.48 13.15
CA LEU A 14 -8.76 -3.94 13.14
C LEU A 14 -8.81 -4.55 14.55
N ARG A 15 -9.09 -3.76 15.59
CA ARG A 15 -9.33 -4.31 16.93
C ARG A 15 -10.54 -5.24 16.95
N PRO A 16 -10.50 -6.35 17.76
CA PRO A 16 -9.52 -6.65 18.83
C PRO A 16 -8.22 -7.34 18.37
N TYR A 17 -8.09 -7.78 17.11
CA TYR A 17 -6.94 -8.56 16.60
C TYR A 17 -5.60 -7.85 16.82
N THR A 18 -5.59 -6.53 16.73
CA THR A 18 -4.37 -5.70 16.82
C THR A 18 -4.12 -5.12 18.22
N THR A 19 -4.73 -5.69 19.25
CA THR A 19 -4.51 -5.21 20.63
C THR A 19 -3.11 -5.55 21.15
N LEU A 20 -2.61 -6.76 20.87
CA LEU A 20 -1.31 -7.27 21.32
C LEU A 20 -0.35 -7.58 20.16
N ILE A 21 -0.86 -7.68 18.96
CA ILE A 21 -0.11 -8.07 17.75
C ILE A 21 -0.18 -6.90 16.77
N PRO A 22 0.96 -6.44 16.19
CA PRO A 22 0.90 -5.41 15.15
C PRO A 22 0.18 -5.98 13.92
N LYS A 23 -0.62 -5.14 13.24
CA LYS A 23 -1.44 -5.53 12.09
C LYS A 23 -0.69 -6.38 11.05
N PRO A 24 0.56 -6.05 10.67
CA PRO A 24 1.31 -6.86 9.71
C PRO A 24 1.55 -8.32 10.13
N LEU A 25 1.49 -8.63 11.44
CA LEU A 25 1.68 -9.97 11.98
C LEU A 25 0.38 -10.73 12.22
N VAL A 26 -0.79 -10.13 11.95
CA VAL A 26 -2.06 -10.83 12.09
C VAL A 26 -2.08 -12.01 11.10
N PRO A 27 -2.37 -13.26 11.60
CA PRO A 27 -2.30 -14.46 10.78
C PRO A 27 -3.49 -14.54 9.81
N LEU A 28 -3.27 -15.17 8.66
CA LEU A 28 -4.28 -15.56 7.69
C LEU A 28 -4.19 -17.06 7.41
N GLY A 29 -5.33 -17.73 7.39
CA GLY A 29 -5.45 -19.17 7.20
C GLY A 29 -4.68 -19.98 8.25
N GLY A 30 -4.37 -19.40 9.40
CA GLY A 30 -3.58 -20.04 10.45
C GLY A 30 -2.12 -20.36 10.08
N LYS A 31 -1.62 -19.89 8.94
CA LYS A 31 -0.29 -20.25 8.40
C LYS A 31 0.65 -19.05 8.24
N TYR A 32 0.20 -17.96 7.61
CA TYR A 32 1.03 -16.83 7.22
C TYR A 32 0.55 -15.55 7.90
N SER A 33 1.47 -14.65 8.22
CA SER A 33 1.09 -13.29 8.55
C SER A 33 0.83 -12.47 7.26
N ILE A 34 0.03 -11.41 7.37
CA ILE A 34 -0.24 -10.51 6.23
C ILE A 34 1.06 -10.06 5.57
N LEU A 35 2.02 -9.58 6.36
CA LEU A 35 3.30 -9.11 5.86
C LEU A 35 4.18 -10.21 5.28
N GLU A 36 4.08 -11.44 5.79
CA GLU A 36 4.82 -12.57 5.25
C GLU A 36 4.39 -12.91 3.83
N ILE A 37 3.09 -12.87 3.54
CA ILE A 37 2.55 -13.03 2.19
C ILE A 37 3.14 -11.98 1.24
N ILE A 38 3.15 -10.71 1.65
CA ILE A 38 3.72 -9.61 0.87
C ILE A 38 5.21 -9.84 0.59
N ILE A 39 5.99 -10.26 1.59
CA ILE A 39 7.42 -10.55 1.44
C ILE A 39 7.66 -11.68 0.43
N LEU A 40 6.88 -12.76 0.52
CA LEU A 40 6.98 -13.89 -0.42
C LEU A 40 6.63 -13.48 -1.86
N GLN A 41 5.59 -12.67 -2.04
CA GLN A 41 5.23 -12.12 -3.35
C GLN A 41 6.33 -11.22 -3.93
N LEU A 42 6.88 -10.31 -3.13
CA LEU A 42 7.98 -9.45 -3.56
C LEU A 42 9.22 -10.27 -3.95
N LYS A 43 9.57 -11.29 -3.14
CA LYS A 43 10.66 -12.23 -3.49
C LYS A 43 10.42 -12.91 -4.83
N LYS A 44 9.22 -13.47 -5.05
CA LYS A 44 8.83 -14.13 -6.31
C LYS A 44 8.94 -13.18 -7.50
N ASN A 45 8.67 -11.90 -7.28
CA ASN A 45 8.82 -10.84 -8.28
C ASN A 45 10.25 -10.29 -8.42
N GLY A 46 11.24 -10.91 -7.75
CA GLY A 46 12.66 -10.59 -7.90
C GLY A 46 13.16 -9.40 -7.07
N PHE A 47 12.42 -9.01 -6.04
CA PHE A 47 12.92 -8.08 -5.04
C PHE A 47 13.83 -8.84 -4.08
N SER A 48 15.06 -8.37 -3.92
CA SER A 48 16.09 -9.00 -3.08
C SER A 48 16.37 -8.23 -1.78
N HIS A 49 15.85 -7.03 -1.66
CA HIS A 49 16.03 -6.16 -0.51
C HIS A 49 14.70 -5.49 -0.13
N ILE A 50 14.29 -5.66 1.11
CA ILE A 50 13.07 -5.07 1.67
C ILE A 50 13.46 -4.25 2.89
N THR A 51 12.98 -3.01 2.95
CA THR A 51 13.04 -2.19 4.17
C THR A 51 11.65 -2.09 4.74
N ILE A 52 11.49 -2.42 6.02
CA ILE A 52 10.21 -2.31 6.70
C ILE A 52 10.24 -1.06 7.57
N ALA A 53 9.42 -0.06 7.24
CA ALA A 53 9.22 1.12 8.08
C ALA A 53 8.27 0.75 9.24
N VAL A 54 8.77 0.80 10.46
CA VAL A 54 8.11 0.32 11.67
C VAL A 54 8.03 1.40 12.74
N ASN A 55 6.98 1.34 13.55
CA ASN A 55 6.78 2.21 14.72
C ASN A 55 6.17 1.40 15.88
N HIS A 56 4.84 1.28 15.89
CA HIS A 56 4.11 0.59 16.96
C HIS A 56 4.42 -0.91 17.00
N LEU A 57 4.80 -1.44 18.17
CA LEU A 57 5.18 -2.84 18.36
C LEU A 57 6.28 -3.35 17.40
N SER A 58 7.18 -2.44 16.99
CA SER A 58 8.26 -2.71 16.04
C SER A 58 9.11 -3.92 16.43
N HIS A 59 9.38 -4.10 17.73
CA HIS A 59 10.17 -5.23 18.24
C HIS A 59 9.58 -6.60 17.88
N LEU A 60 8.25 -6.72 17.78
CA LEU A 60 7.60 -7.97 17.38
C LEU A 60 7.81 -8.25 15.88
N ILE A 61 7.70 -7.22 15.04
CA ILE A 61 7.95 -7.35 13.60
C ILE A 61 9.42 -7.72 13.37
N MET A 62 10.34 -7.01 14.04
CA MET A 62 11.78 -7.26 13.92
C MET A 62 12.16 -8.66 14.41
N ALA A 63 11.59 -9.13 15.52
CA ALA A 63 11.83 -10.48 16.03
C ALA A 63 11.28 -11.57 15.11
N PHE A 64 10.14 -11.31 14.46
CA PHE A 64 9.50 -12.28 13.58
C PHE A 64 10.24 -12.44 12.25
N PHE A 65 10.65 -11.35 11.61
CA PHE A 65 11.27 -11.41 10.27
C PHE A 65 12.81 -11.46 10.30
N GLY A 66 13.45 -11.03 11.39
CA GLY A 66 14.91 -10.98 11.51
C GLY A 66 15.56 -10.16 10.40
N ASN A 67 16.68 -10.66 9.88
CA ASN A 67 17.40 -10.04 8.76
C ASN A 67 16.94 -10.53 7.36
N GLY A 68 15.93 -11.40 7.31
CA GLY A 68 15.36 -11.93 6.06
C GLY A 68 16.02 -13.20 5.51
N GLU A 69 17.08 -13.72 6.16
CA GLU A 69 17.79 -14.92 5.68
C GLU A 69 16.87 -16.12 5.44
N ARG A 70 15.89 -16.37 6.33
CA ARG A 70 14.93 -17.46 6.17
C ARG A 70 14.07 -17.34 4.91
N TYR A 71 13.94 -16.14 4.37
CA TYR A 71 13.22 -15.88 3.12
C TYR A 71 14.16 -15.80 1.91
N GLY A 72 15.47 -15.86 2.13
CA GLY A 72 16.50 -15.75 1.08
C GLY A 72 16.54 -14.36 0.45
N LEU A 73 16.32 -13.31 1.25
CA LEU A 73 16.44 -11.91 0.87
C LEU A 73 16.97 -11.08 2.05
N LYS A 74 17.35 -9.83 1.81
CA LYS A 74 17.77 -8.92 2.87
C LYS A 74 16.57 -8.15 3.40
N ILE A 75 16.37 -8.17 4.72
CA ILE A 75 15.42 -7.28 5.41
C ILE A 75 16.20 -6.34 6.32
N ASP A 76 15.93 -5.06 6.21
CA ASP A 76 16.32 -4.04 7.18
C ASP A 76 15.10 -3.24 7.65
N TYR A 77 15.29 -2.41 8.68
CA TYR A 77 14.21 -1.71 9.34
C TYR A 77 14.51 -0.21 9.43
N SER A 78 13.49 0.59 9.18
CA SER A 78 13.50 2.03 9.45
C SER A 78 12.56 2.30 10.62
N LEU A 79 13.11 2.74 11.75
CA LEU A 79 12.34 2.96 12.99
C LEU A 79 11.88 4.40 13.08
N GLU A 80 10.57 4.61 13.04
CA GLU A 80 9.95 5.91 13.31
C GLU A 80 9.84 6.12 14.83
N GLN A 81 10.34 7.25 15.33
CA GLN A 81 10.17 7.65 16.74
C GLN A 81 8.83 8.36 16.99
N SER A 82 8.26 8.98 15.96
CA SER A 82 6.94 9.62 15.96
C SER A 82 6.20 9.23 14.68
N ALA A 83 4.88 9.41 14.65
CA ALA A 83 4.09 9.13 13.45
C ALA A 83 4.41 10.14 12.35
N LEU A 84 4.99 9.67 11.24
CA LEU A 84 5.40 10.48 10.09
C LEU A 84 4.44 10.40 8.90
N SER A 85 3.23 9.87 9.10
CA SER A 85 2.25 9.60 8.03
C SER A 85 2.74 8.54 7.04
N THR A 86 2.28 8.54 5.78
CA THR A 86 2.56 7.46 4.83
C THR A 86 3.87 7.63 4.05
N ILE A 87 4.32 8.85 3.80
CA ILE A 87 5.51 9.11 2.97
C ILE A 87 6.70 9.62 3.80
N GLY A 88 6.44 10.35 4.89
CA GLY A 88 7.49 10.85 5.79
C GLY A 88 8.50 9.80 6.26
N PRO A 89 8.10 8.53 6.55
CA PRO A 89 9.03 7.45 6.92
C PRO A 89 10.14 7.20 5.90
N LEU A 90 9.93 7.49 4.63
CA LEU A 90 10.94 7.30 3.57
C LEU A 90 12.18 8.17 3.78
N THR A 91 12.02 9.33 4.46
CA THR A 91 13.14 10.23 4.76
C THR A 91 14.13 9.68 5.79
N LEU A 92 13.73 8.62 6.52
CA LEU A 92 14.56 7.91 7.48
C LEU A 92 15.32 6.73 6.86
N VAL A 93 14.98 6.36 5.61
CA VAL A 93 15.58 5.22 4.93
C VAL A 93 16.89 5.67 4.24
N GLY A 94 17.99 5.15 4.70
CA GLY A 94 19.29 5.36 4.06
C GLY A 94 19.44 4.58 2.74
N ASP A 95 20.41 4.98 1.91
CA ASP A 95 20.86 4.26 0.72
C ASP A 95 19.74 3.86 -0.25
N LEU A 96 18.74 4.73 -0.42
CA LEU A 96 17.66 4.51 -1.40
C LEU A 96 18.26 4.41 -2.82
N PRO A 97 17.90 3.37 -3.59
CA PRO A 97 18.24 3.31 -5.00
C PRO A 97 17.50 4.42 -5.77
N GLU A 98 17.92 4.67 -7.00
CA GLU A 98 17.30 5.67 -7.87
C GLU A 98 15.79 5.49 -8.00
N ASN A 99 15.34 4.25 -8.17
CA ASN A 99 13.92 3.88 -8.21
C ASN A 99 13.65 2.74 -7.22
N PHE A 100 12.51 2.77 -6.55
CA PHE A 100 12.11 1.73 -5.60
C PHE A 100 10.59 1.64 -5.49
N LEU A 101 10.14 0.47 -5.04
CA LEU A 101 8.73 0.23 -4.72
C LEU A 101 8.43 0.69 -3.29
N VAL A 102 7.26 1.31 -3.08
CA VAL A 102 6.70 1.60 -1.75
C VAL A 102 5.31 1.01 -1.68
N MET A 103 4.97 0.35 -0.59
CA MET A 103 3.62 -0.18 -0.41
C MET A 103 3.20 -0.23 1.07
N ASN A 104 1.91 -0.17 1.30
CA ASN A 104 1.35 -0.40 2.62
C ASN A 104 1.49 -1.89 3.01
N GLY A 105 1.75 -2.16 4.28
CA GLY A 105 1.96 -3.51 4.83
C GLY A 105 0.69 -4.29 5.14
N ASP A 106 -0.45 -3.89 4.58
CA ASP A 106 -1.78 -4.46 4.84
C ASP A 106 -2.57 -4.75 3.56
N ILE A 107 -1.90 -4.72 2.40
CA ILE A 107 -2.52 -4.90 1.09
C ILE A 107 -2.18 -6.29 0.56
N LEU A 108 -3.21 -7.01 0.17
CA LEU A 108 -3.10 -8.27 -0.58
C LEU A 108 -3.57 -8.05 -2.02
N CYS A 109 -2.72 -8.36 -3.00
CA CYS A 109 -3.09 -8.27 -4.41
C CYS A 109 -2.22 -9.21 -5.26
N ASP A 110 -2.69 -9.52 -6.46
CA ASP A 110 -1.98 -10.32 -7.46
C ASP A 110 -1.24 -9.45 -8.50
N LEU A 111 -0.80 -8.26 -8.07
CA LEU A 111 -0.05 -7.33 -8.93
C LEU A 111 1.28 -7.94 -9.39
N ASP A 112 1.57 -7.85 -10.69
CA ASP A 112 2.91 -8.06 -11.23
C ASP A 112 3.83 -6.90 -10.77
N TYR A 113 4.40 -7.04 -9.56
CA TYR A 113 5.27 -6.02 -8.96
C TYR A 113 6.50 -5.72 -9.80
N ARG A 114 7.07 -6.77 -10.47
CA ARG A 114 8.22 -6.59 -11.36
C ARG A 114 7.83 -5.74 -12.57
N GLY A 115 6.78 -6.11 -13.28
CA GLY A 115 6.32 -5.36 -14.44
C GLY A 115 5.87 -3.94 -14.09
N PHE A 116 5.28 -3.73 -12.90
CA PHE A 116 4.94 -2.39 -12.41
C PHE A 116 6.19 -1.53 -12.20
N TYR A 117 7.23 -2.09 -11.56
CA TYR A 117 8.51 -1.43 -11.34
C TYR A 117 9.23 -1.13 -12.66
N GLU A 118 9.33 -2.10 -13.56
CA GLU A 118 10.00 -1.94 -14.85
C GLU A 118 9.34 -0.86 -15.72
N ARG A 119 8.02 -0.81 -15.76
CA ARG A 119 7.28 0.25 -16.44
C ARG A 119 7.50 1.64 -15.83
N HIS A 120 7.68 1.72 -14.51
CA HIS A 120 8.06 2.97 -13.86
C HIS A 120 9.41 3.47 -14.35
N VAL A 121 10.42 2.62 -14.30
CA VAL A 121 11.80 2.94 -14.75
C VAL A 121 11.81 3.36 -16.24
N GLN A 122 11.15 2.58 -17.12
CA GLN A 122 11.11 2.85 -18.56
C GLN A 122 10.48 4.20 -18.92
N THR A 123 9.55 4.69 -18.11
CA THR A 123 8.84 5.94 -18.44
C THR A 123 9.43 7.17 -17.78
N SER A 124 10.53 7.03 -17.03
CA SER A 124 11.18 8.12 -16.29
C SER A 124 10.18 8.93 -15.44
N SER A 125 9.13 8.27 -14.95
CA SER A 125 8.14 8.90 -14.08
C SER A 125 8.75 9.16 -12.72
N ARG A 126 8.45 10.30 -12.09
CA ARG A 126 8.88 10.54 -10.71
C ARG A 126 8.05 9.74 -9.72
N VAL A 127 6.75 9.59 -10.01
CA VAL A 127 5.81 8.78 -9.25
C VAL A 127 4.98 7.93 -10.20
N SER A 128 4.87 6.64 -9.92
CA SER A 128 3.84 5.77 -10.50
C SER A 128 2.95 5.24 -9.39
N VAL A 129 1.64 5.36 -9.58
CA VAL A 129 0.61 4.94 -8.62
C VAL A 129 -0.15 3.76 -9.21
N SER A 130 -0.19 2.62 -8.52
CA SER A 130 -1.11 1.55 -8.89
C SER A 130 -2.53 1.96 -8.52
N ALA A 131 -3.46 1.86 -9.48
CA ALA A 131 -4.83 2.32 -9.32
C ALA A 131 -5.83 1.21 -9.65
N PHE A 132 -6.79 1.01 -8.75
CA PHE A 132 -7.87 0.06 -8.90
C PHE A 132 -9.16 0.77 -9.33
N ARG A 133 -9.85 0.23 -10.35
CA ARG A 133 -11.14 0.75 -10.80
C ARG A 133 -12.22 0.32 -9.82
N ARG A 134 -12.72 1.26 -9.01
CA ARG A 134 -13.79 1.04 -8.05
C ARG A 134 -15.10 1.60 -8.56
N GLN A 135 -16.14 0.77 -8.52
CA GLN A 135 -17.50 1.17 -8.80
C GLN A 135 -18.24 1.48 -7.48
N VAL A 136 -18.89 2.65 -7.44
CA VAL A 136 -19.71 3.10 -6.30
C VAL A 136 -21.12 3.29 -6.79
N LYS A 137 -22.04 2.45 -6.33
CA LYS A 137 -23.46 2.55 -6.61
C LYS A 137 -24.15 3.41 -5.55
N ILE A 138 -24.97 4.34 -5.98
CA ILE A 138 -25.86 5.11 -5.10
C ILE A 138 -27.25 4.47 -5.20
N ASP A 139 -27.78 4.01 -4.05
CA ASP A 139 -29.08 3.29 -4.03
C ASP A 139 -30.30 4.22 -4.02
N PHE A 140 -30.10 5.51 -4.28
CA PHE A 140 -31.12 6.56 -4.31
C PHE A 140 -31.07 7.33 -5.61
N GLY A 141 -32.17 8.02 -5.94
CA GLY A 141 -32.17 9.03 -7.01
C GLY A 141 -31.28 10.21 -6.65
N VAL A 142 -30.37 10.60 -7.55
CA VAL A 142 -29.45 11.74 -7.38
C VAL A 142 -30.05 12.94 -8.09
N LEU A 143 -30.17 14.06 -7.36
CA LEU A 143 -30.67 15.32 -7.85
C LEU A 143 -29.53 16.31 -8.03
N LYS A 144 -29.52 17.06 -9.13
CA LYS A 144 -28.66 18.23 -9.30
C LYS A 144 -29.55 19.47 -9.33
N SER A 145 -29.21 20.50 -8.57
CA SER A 145 -29.96 21.76 -8.50
C SER A 145 -29.04 22.96 -8.73
N ASP A 146 -29.65 24.09 -9.12
CA ASP A 146 -29.01 25.41 -9.09
C ASP A 146 -29.00 25.99 -7.66
N GLU A 147 -28.48 27.24 -7.54
CA GLU A 147 -28.39 27.96 -6.26
C GLU A 147 -29.78 28.35 -5.70
N ASP A 148 -30.79 28.45 -6.56
CA ASP A 148 -32.17 28.77 -6.21
C ASP A 148 -33.02 27.55 -5.86
N GLY A 149 -32.42 26.32 -5.95
CA GLY A 149 -33.07 25.05 -5.63
C GLY A 149 -33.92 24.45 -6.77
N ASN A 150 -33.83 24.97 -7.99
CA ASN A 150 -34.50 24.36 -9.14
C ASN A 150 -33.74 23.07 -9.54
N ILE A 151 -34.50 22.00 -9.81
CA ILE A 151 -33.91 20.72 -10.24
C ILE A 151 -33.44 20.84 -11.68
N LEU A 152 -32.14 20.62 -11.91
CA LEU A 152 -31.50 20.66 -13.24
C LEU A 152 -31.35 19.24 -13.85
N ALA A 153 -31.18 18.21 -13.02
CA ALA A 153 -31.05 16.84 -13.48
C ALA A 153 -31.49 15.83 -12.41
N PHE A 154 -31.89 14.65 -12.87
CA PHE A 154 -32.25 13.51 -12.03
C PHE A 154 -31.61 12.25 -12.63
N GLU A 155 -30.90 11.46 -11.79
CA GLU A 155 -30.32 10.18 -12.16
C GLU A 155 -30.78 9.12 -11.16
N GLU A 156 -31.54 8.10 -11.63
CA GLU A 156 -32.04 7.01 -10.78
C GLU A 156 -30.94 5.99 -10.52
N LYS A 157 -30.57 5.80 -9.25
CA LYS A 157 -29.59 4.81 -8.76
C LYS A 157 -28.30 4.76 -9.60
N PRO A 158 -27.62 5.89 -9.81
CA PRO A 158 -26.46 5.94 -10.67
C PRO A 158 -25.29 5.11 -10.10
N SER A 159 -24.41 4.70 -10.99
CA SER A 159 -23.14 4.05 -10.64
C SER A 159 -21.99 4.89 -11.18
N TYR A 160 -21.07 5.25 -10.30
CA TYR A 160 -19.90 6.05 -10.64
C TYR A 160 -18.64 5.19 -10.56
N GLU A 161 -17.71 5.40 -11.48
CA GLU A 161 -16.42 4.73 -11.48
C GLU A 161 -15.31 5.69 -11.11
N PHE A 162 -14.41 5.24 -10.24
CA PHE A 162 -13.24 6.00 -9.80
C PHE A 162 -11.99 5.13 -9.85
N ASP A 163 -10.89 5.70 -10.32
CA ASP A 163 -9.57 5.10 -10.14
C ASP A 163 -9.06 5.50 -8.75
N VAL A 164 -8.97 4.53 -7.84
CA VAL A 164 -8.52 4.74 -6.46
C VAL A 164 -7.10 4.20 -6.28
N SER A 165 -6.28 4.90 -5.47
CA SER A 165 -4.95 4.43 -5.12
C SER A 165 -5.02 3.11 -4.35
N MET A 166 -4.22 2.14 -4.78
CA MET A 166 -4.10 0.84 -4.11
C MET A 166 -3.14 0.85 -2.91
N GLY A 167 -2.46 1.97 -2.62
CA GLY A 167 -1.41 2.00 -1.61
C GLY A 167 -0.11 1.31 -2.05
N ILE A 168 0.12 1.21 -3.36
CA ILE A 168 1.33 0.66 -3.97
C ILE A 168 1.87 1.67 -4.98
N TYR A 169 3.14 2.03 -4.83
CA TYR A 169 3.78 3.10 -5.58
C TYR A 169 5.16 2.68 -6.06
N CYS A 170 5.63 3.25 -7.16
CA CYS A 170 7.05 3.33 -7.46
C CYS A 170 7.47 4.80 -7.44
N LEU A 171 8.57 5.09 -6.76
CA LEU A 171 9.08 6.43 -6.57
C LEU A 171 10.51 6.52 -7.08
N ASN A 172 10.86 7.69 -7.64
CA ASN A 172 12.24 8.08 -7.86
C ASN A 172 12.79 8.73 -6.58
N ARG A 173 14.06 8.45 -6.24
CA ARG A 173 14.72 8.96 -5.03
C ARG A 173 14.73 10.48 -4.94
N GLU A 174 14.84 11.19 -6.07
CA GLU A 174 14.85 12.66 -6.08
C GLU A 174 13.62 13.26 -5.37
N ILE A 175 12.47 12.57 -5.39
CA ILE A 175 11.28 13.00 -4.65
C ILE A 175 11.52 12.98 -3.15
N VAL A 176 12.11 11.88 -2.65
CA VAL A 176 12.37 11.72 -1.21
C VAL A 176 13.43 12.71 -0.72
N ASP A 177 14.43 13.01 -1.56
CA ASP A 177 15.48 13.99 -1.24
C ASP A 177 14.92 15.42 -1.04
N GLN A 178 13.74 15.72 -1.60
CA GLN A 178 13.05 17.01 -1.50
C GLN A 178 12.05 17.09 -0.34
N LEU A 179 11.75 15.97 0.32
CA LEU A 179 10.77 15.93 1.42
C LEU A 179 11.31 16.58 2.70
N PRO A 180 10.43 17.16 3.53
CA PRO A 180 10.82 17.60 4.87
C PRO A 180 11.27 16.39 5.69
N LYS A 181 12.46 16.50 6.29
CA LYS A 181 13.10 15.37 6.98
C LYS A 181 12.45 15.14 8.34
N ALA A 182 12.07 13.88 8.59
CA ALA A 182 11.51 13.44 9.86
C ALA A 182 10.25 14.21 10.31
N GLU A 183 9.48 14.70 9.34
CA GLU A 183 8.20 15.39 9.55
C GLU A 183 7.04 14.55 9.02
N PRO A 184 5.81 14.71 9.57
CA PRO A 184 4.64 14.06 9.03
C PRO A 184 4.35 14.54 7.60
N TYR A 185 4.38 13.62 6.65
CA TYR A 185 4.11 13.88 5.25
C TYR A 185 3.34 12.73 4.63
N GLY A 186 2.13 13.00 4.16
CA GLY A 186 1.21 12.01 3.61
C GLY A 186 1.40 11.79 2.11
N PHE A 187 0.75 10.75 1.60
CA PHE A 187 0.69 10.50 0.16
C PHE A 187 -0.13 11.60 -0.57
N ASP A 188 -1.15 12.13 0.07
CA ASP A 188 -1.93 13.27 -0.39
C ASP A 188 -1.04 14.51 -0.60
N ASN A 189 -0.20 14.85 0.37
CA ASN A 189 0.78 15.93 0.24
C ASN A 189 1.72 15.67 -0.95
N LEU A 190 2.26 14.44 -1.06
CA LEU A 190 3.13 14.07 -2.18
C LEU A 190 2.46 14.29 -3.54
N MET A 191 1.18 13.91 -3.67
CA MET A 191 0.45 14.08 -4.93
C MET A 191 0.21 15.55 -5.26
N LEU A 192 -0.27 16.33 -4.30
CA LEU A 192 -0.56 17.75 -4.50
C LEU A 192 0.72 18.54 -4.84
N ASP A 193 1.81 18.30 -4.12
CA ASP A 193 3.08 18.97 -4.36
C ASP A 193 3.68 18.56 -5.71
N SER A 194 3.66 17.25 -6.03
CA SER A 194 4.16 16.77 -7.33
C SER A 194 3.39 17.37 -8.50
N LEU A 195 2.07 17.46 -8.41
CA LEU A 195 1.23 18.07 -9.45
C LEU A 195 1.49 19.58 -9.57
N SER A 196 1.61 20.29 -8.45
CA SER A 196 1.90 21.73 -8.44
C SER A 196 3.26 22.06 -9.05
N GLN A 197 4.25 21.20 -8.90
CA GLN A 197 5.59 21.33 -9.46
C GLN A 197 5.70 20.82 -10.90
N GLY A 198 4.62 20.33 -11.50
CA GLY A 198 4.62 19.77 -12.86
C GLY A 198 5.44 18.47 -12.98
N ALA A 199 5.63 17.74 -11.90
CA ALA A 199 6.33 16.46 -11.91
C ALA A 199 5.54 15.41 -12.71
N LEU A 200 6.25 14.52 -13.41
CA LEU A 200 5.62 13.45 -14.17
C LEU A 200 5.10 12.36 -13.22
N VAL A 201 3.82 12.44 -12.88
CA VAL A 201 3.08 11.46 -12.10
C VAL A 201 2.20 10.62 -13.03
N LYS A 202 2.26 9.29 -12.92
CA LYS A 202 1.45 8.39 -13.74
C LYS A 202 0.63 7.42 -12.90
N ILE A 203 -0.63 7.25 -13.24
CA ILE A 203 -1.42 6.11 -12.76
C ILE A 203 -1.11 4.89 -13.63
N ARG A 204 -1.23 3.70 -13.01
CA ARG A 204 -1.11 2.39 -13.66
C ARG A 204 -2.36 1.60 -13.28
N PRO A 205 -3.36 1.54 -14.16
CA PRO A 205 -4.58 0.80 -13.90
C PRO A 205 -4.27 -0.69 -13.65
N PHE A 206 -4.95 -1.24 -12.65
CA PHE A 206 -4.88 -2.63 -12.26
C PHE A 206 -6.29 -3.24 -12.25
N PHE A 207 -6.42 -4.46 -12.76
CA PHE A 207 -7.71 -5.14 -12.96
C PHE A 207 -7.77 -6.52 -12.30
N GLY A 208 -6.76 -6.88 -11.51
CA GLY A 208 -6.69 -8.14 -10.77
C GLY A 208 -7.36 -8.07 -9.39
N TYR A 209 -6.93 -8.96 -8.51
CA TYR A 209 -7.42 -9.01 -7.14
C TYR A 209 -6.70 -7.99 -6.25
N TRP A 210 -7.48 -7.21 -5.50
CA TRP A 210 -6.97 -6.24 -4.52
C TRP A 210 -7.86 -6.19 -3.29
N LEU A 211 -7.24 -6.34 -2.12
CA LEU A 211 -7.88 -6.26 -0.82
C LEU A 211 -7.00 -5.45 0.15
N ASP A 212 -7.55 -4.37 0.68
CA ASP A 212 -7.01 -3.63 1.81
C ASP A 212 -7.62 -4.21 3.09
N ILE A 213 -6.80 -4.88 3.91
CA ILE A 213 -7.25 -5.44 5.19
C ILE A 213 -7.34 -4.29 6.22
N GLY A 214 -8.34 -3.43 6.08
CA GLY A 214 -8.51 -2.25 6.91
C GLY A 214 -9.39 -2.45 8.13
N ARG A 215 -10.34 -3.38 8.09
CA ARG A 215 -11.42 -3.58 9.07
C ARG A 215 -11.59 -5.07 9.41
N PRO A 216 -12.29 -5.41 10.50
CA PRO A 216 -12.56 -6.79 10.87
C PRO A 216 -13.24 -7.61 9.76
N ASP A 217 -14.19 -7.02 9.04
CA ASP A 217 -14.90 -7.70 7.94
C ASP A 217 -13.94 -8.06 6.80
N ASP A 218 -13.00 -7.15 6.44
CA ASP A 218 -11.98 -7.41 5.41
C ASP A 218 -11.06 -8.57 5.84
N TYR A 219 -10.69 -8.58 7.12
CA TYR A 219 -9.87 -9.63 7.71
C TYR A 219 -10.60 -10.97 7.74
N GLN A 220 -11.83 -10.99 8.23
CA GLN A 220 -12.64 -12.20 8.31
C GLN A 220 -12.83 -12.80 6.91
N TYR A 221 -13.16 -11.98 5.92
CA TYR A 221 -13.25 -12.41 4.52
C TYR A 221 -11.94 -13.05 4.03
N ALA A 222 -10.80 -12.39 4.29
CA ALA A 222 -9.50 -12.89 3.87
C ALA A 222 -9.12 -14.21 4.55
N ASP A 223 -9.45 -14.37 5.84
CA ASP A 223 -9.14 -15.57 6.62
C ASP A 223 -10.02 -16.76 6.20
N GLU A 224 -11.32 -16.54 6.06
CA GLU A 224 -12.29 -17.57 5.63
C GLU A 224 -12.04 -18.08 4.21
N HIS A 225 -11.54 -17.23 3.31
CA HIS A 225 -11.26 -17.56 1.90
C HIS A 225 -9.79 -17.76 1.61
N PHE A 226 -8.97 -18.00 2.64
CA PHE A 226 -7.51 -17.97 2.52
C PHE A 226 -6.96 -18.94 1.46
N GLU A 227 -7.47 -20.16 1.35
CA GLU A 227 -7.00 -21.15 0.37
C GLU A 227 -7.16 -20.65 -1.08
N GLU A 228 -8.34 -20.07 -1.38
CA GLU A 228 -8.60 -19.45 -2.69
C GLU A 228 -7.69 -18.25 -2.93
N LEU A 229 -7.52 -17.40 -1.92
CA LEU A 229 -6.68 -16.21 -1.99
C LEU A 229 -5.20 -16.57 -2.15
N ALA A 230 -4.70 -17.55 -1.42
CA ALA A 230 -3.31 -18.00 -1.51
C ALA A 230 -2.96 -18.43 -2.93
N SER A 231 -3.86 -19.16 -3.60
CA SER A 231 -3.70 -19.53 -5.00
C SER A 231 -3.62 -18.30 -5.93
N LYS A 232 -4.52 -17.32 -5.76
CA LYS A 232 -4.52 -16.07 -6.54
C LYS A 232 -3.26 -15.25 -6.27
N LEU A 233 -2.85 -15.17 -5.01
CA LEU A 233 -1.66 -14.43 -4.58
C LEU A 233 -0.36 -15.15 -4.95
N GLY A 234 -0.43 -16.39 -5.43
CA GLY A 234 0.72 -17.19 -5.80
C GLY A 234 1.61 -17.55 -4.60
N VAL A 235 1.01 -17.74 -3.44
CA VAL A 235 1.66 -18.24 -2.23
C VAL A 235 1.42 -19.73 -2.16
N ASP A 236 2.49 -20.52 -2.03
CA ASP A 236 2.40 -21.97 -1.91
C ASP A 236 1.89 -22.32 -0.49
N LEU A 237 0.84 -23.15 -0.41
CA LEU A 237 0.17 -23.58 0.81
C LEU A 237 0.92 -24.72 1.53
#